data_61d313b715b2d3c61e4f3f54991f3827
#
_entry.id   61d313b715b2d3c61e4f3f54991f3827
#
_cell.length_a   1.000
_cell.length_b   1.000
_cell.length_c   1.000
_cell.angle_alpha   90.00
_cell.angle_beta   90.00
_cell.angle_gamma   90.00
#
_symmetry.space_group_name_H-M   'P 1'
#
loop_
_entity.id
_entity.type
_entity.pdbx_description
1 polymer ?
#
loop_
_entity_poly.entity_id
_entity_poly.type
_entity_poly.pdbx_seq_one_letter_code
_entity_poly.pdbx_strand_id
1 'polypeptide(L)'
;MGRRKRFNQLPGAKQLAKQLLLHRVWNGYSQENVADVIQVTFQQYQKIEKCENRLYAEQLIAICKHFKWDPSIIMLADPRSTLDEWVENKPRSQRAGIDSSSKRILNKWYRIDINAESNYFNERK
;
A
#
# COMPACT_ATOMS: atom_id res chain seq x y z
N MET A 1 -24.51 -6.80 25.73
CA MET A 1 -23.58 -7.67 25.05
C MET A 1 -22.96 -6.94 23.86
N GLY A 2 -21.65 -6.82 23.84
CA GLY A 2 -20.96 -6.10 22.80
C GLY A 2 -20.91 -6.85 21.49
N ARG A 3 -21.01 -6.15 20.39
CA ARG A 3 -20.77 -6.72 19.07
C ARG A 3 -19.26 -6.89 18.89
N ARG A 4 -18.88 -7.95 18.16
CA ARG A 4 -17.49 -8.07 17.75
C ARG A 4 -17.14 -6.90 16.86
N LYS A 5 -15.98 -6.32 17.06
CA LYS A 5 -15.47 -5.32 16.14
C LYS A 5 -15.14 -6.01 14.82
N ARG A 6 -15.48 -5.34 13.73
CA ARG A 6 -15.05 -5.80 12.42
C ARG A 6 -13.53 -5.69 12.35
N PHE A 7 -12.90 -6.58 11.58
CA PHE A 7 -11.44 -6.57 11.46
C PHE A 7 -10.90 -5.21 11.04
N ASN A 8 -11.66 -4.48 10.20
CA ASN A 8 -11.20 -3.17 9.70
C ASN A 8 -11.32 -2.04 10.73
N GLN A 9 -11.88 -2.33 11.90
CA GLN A 9 -11.89 -1.38 13.01
C GLN A 9 -10.66 -1.52 13.90
N LEU A 10 -9.88 -2.57 13.71
CA LEU A 10 -8.62 -2.71 14.42
C LEU A 10 -7.59 -1.75 13.82
N PRO A 11 -6.80 -1.04 14.63
CA PRO A 11 -5.85 -0.06 14.12
C PRO A 11 -4.87 -0.63 13.10
N GLY A 12 -4.42 -1.85 13.29
CA GLY A 12 -3.46 -2.49 12.39
C GLY A 12 -4.03 -2.83 11.02
N ALA A 13 -5.35 -2.99 10.90
CA ALA A 13 -5.95 -3.39 9.63
C ALA A 13 -5.76 -2.32 8.56
N LYS A 14 -6.06 -1.08 8.88
CA LYS A 14 -5.89 0.03 7.93
C LYS A 14 -4.43 0.29 7.63
N GLN A 15 -3.59 0.22 8.66
CA GLN A 15 -2.15 0.41 8.50
C GLN A 15 -1.58 -0.63 7.53
N LEU A 16 -1.97 -1.89 7.70
CA LEU A 16 -1.52 -2.98 6.84
C LEU A 16 -1.97 -2.78 5.41
N ALA A 17 -3.25 -2.42 5.20
CA ALA A 17 -3.78 -2.17 3.86
C ALA A 17 -3.04 -1.02 3.17
N LYS A 18 -2.77 0.05 3.90
CA LYS A 18 -2.02 1.19 3.36
C LYS A 18 -0.59 0.83 2.99
N GLN A 19 0.08 0.06 3.84
CA GLN A 19 1.45 -0.39 3.54
C GLN A 19 1.47 -1.29 2.32
N LEU A 20 0.50 -2.19 2.20
CA LEU A 20 0.41 -3.09 1.05
C LEU A 20 0.22 -2.30 -0.24
N LEU A 21 -0.71 -1.36 -0.23
CA LEU A 21 -0.95 -0.48 -1.36
C LEU A 21 0.32 0.30 -1.71
N LEU A 22 0.97 0.87 -0.71
CA LEU A 22 2.16 1.69 -0.90
C LEU A 22 3.29 0.89 -1.54
N HIS A 23 3.56 -0.30 -1.03
CA HIS A 23 4.59 -1.16 -1.58
C HIS A 23 4.30 -1.53 -3.03
N ARG A 24 3.06 -1.89 -3.32
CA ARG A 24 2.67 -2.27 -4.67
C ARG A 24 2.84 -1.12 -5.65
N VAL A 25 2.26 0.02 -5.31
CA VAL A 25 2.28 1.20 -6.19
C VAL A 25 3.69 1.71 -6.40
N TRP A 26 4.46 1.81 -5.32
CA TRP A 26 5.80 2.36 -5.39
C TRP A 26 6.74 1.51 -6.23
N ASN A 27 6.54 0.19 -6.20
CA ASN A 27 7.38 -0.73 -6.96
C ASN A 27 6.84 -1.05 -8.35
N GLY A 28 5.72 -0.42 -8.73
CA GLY A 28 5.22 -0.52 -10.10
C GLY A 28 4.44 -1.79 -10.41
N TYR A 29 3.90 -2.47 -9.42
CA TYR A 29 3.11 -3.67 -9.66
C TYR A 29 1.63 -3.33 -9.76
N SER A 30 0.92 -4.08 -10.61
CA SER A 30 -0.53 -3.95 -10.73
C SER A 30 -1.22 -4.72 -9.60
N GLN A 31 -2.50 -4.41 -9.39
CA GLN A 31 -3.30 -5.17 -8.45
C GLN A 31 -3.40 -6.64 -8.87
N GLU A 32 -3.47 -6.90 -10.18
CA GLU A 32 -3.51 -8.26 -10.69
C GLU A 32 -2.24 -9.04 -10.38
N ASN A 33 -1.08 -8.39 -10.43
CA ASN A 33 0.18 -9.04 -10.09
C ASN A 33 0.15 -9.59 -8.67
N VAL A 34 -0.33 -8.79 -7.73
CA VAL A 34 -0.36 -9.20 -6.33
C VAL A 34 -1.47 -10.22 -6.09
N ALA A 35 -2.63 -10.02 -6.71
CA ALA A 35 -3.74 -10.97 -6.61
C ALA A 35 -3.32 -12.37 -7.04
N ASP A 36 -2.55 -12.46 -8.13
CA ASP A 36 -2.08 -13.75 -8.64
C ASP A 36 -1.17 -14.46 -7.65
N VAL A 37 -0.34 -13.73 -6.94
CA VAL A 37 0.58 -14.32 -5.95
C VAL A 37 -0.18 -15.00 -4.82
N ILE A 38 -1.29 -14.43 -4.40
CA ILE A 38 -2.09 -14.99 -3.30
C ILE A 38 -3.34 -15.74 -3.80
N GLN A 39 -3.43 -15.93 -5.11
CA GLN A 39 -4.47 -16.76 -5.74
C GLN A 39 -5.90 -16.30 -5.41
N VAL A 40 -6.11 -15.00 -5.46
CA VAL A 40 -7.44 -14.40 -5.32
C VAL A 40 -7.80 -13.66 -6.59
N THR A 41 -9.08 -13.32 -6.73
CA THR A 41 -9.52 -12.53 -7.88
C THR A 41 -9.06 -11.08 -7.75
N PHE A 42 -9.02 -10.38 -8.88
CA PHE A 42 -8.70 -8.97 -8.91
C PHE A 42 -9.63 -8.17 -7.98
N GLN A 43 -10.93 -8.49 -8.03
CA GLN A 43 -11.91 -7.81 -7.20
C GLN A 43 -11.70 -8.07 -5.72
N GLN A 44 -11.34 -9.30 -5.36
CA GLN A 44 -11.03 -9.63 -3.96
C GLN A 44 -9.82 -8.87 -3.46
N TYR A 45 -8.79 -8.77 -4.31
CA TYR A 45 -7.59 -8.04 -3.93
C TYR A 45 -7.87 -6.54 -3.78
N GLN A 46 -8.69 -5.96 -4.67
CA GLN A 46 -9.08 -4.56 -4.54
C GLN A 46 -9.71 -4.28 -3.17
N LYS A 47 -10.55 -5.19 -2.71
CA LYS A 47 -11.18 -5.05 -1.41
C LYS A 47 -10.19 -5.16 -0.26
N ILE A 48 -9.14 -5.95 -0.44
CA ILE A 48 -8.07 -6.03 0.57
C ILE A 48 -7.37 -4.67 0.69
N GLU A 49 -7.04 -4.04 -0.41
CA GLU A 49 -6.38 -2.72 -0.38
C GLU A 49 -7.28 -1.63 0.18
N LYS A 50 -8.59 -1.77 0.02
CA LYS A 50 -9.55 -0.83 0.59
C LYS A 50 -9.89 -1.13 2.05
N CYS A 51 -9.29 -2.17 2.61
CA CYS A 51 -9.58 -2.63 3.95
C CYS A 51 -11.04 -3.08 4.12
N GLU A 52 -11.64 -3.58 3.06
CA GLU A 52 -12.99 -4.17 3.07
C GLU A 52 -12.95 -5.68 3.25
N ASN A 53 -11.86 -6.32 2.82
CA ASN A 53 -11.60 -7.74 3.03
C ASN A 53 -10.32 -7.89 3.83
N ARG A 54 -10.29 -8.95 4.64
CA ARG A 54 -9.13 -9.25 5.48
C ARG A 54 -7.97 -9.81 4.64
N LEU A 55 -6.77 -9.36 4.94
CA LEU A 55 -5.54 -10.00 4.47
C LEU A 55 -5.08 -10.98 5.55
N TYR A 56 -4.98 -12.24 5.20
CA TYR A 56 -4.53 -13.26 6.14
C TYR A 56 -3.00 -13.28 6.23
N ALA A 57 -2.50 -13.72 7.37
CA ALA A 57 -1.06 -13.74 7.61
C ALA A 57 -0.30 -14.56 6.57
N GLU A 58 -0.83 -15.72 6.20
CA GLU A 58 -0.19 -16.58 5.19
C GLU A 58 -0.15 -15.93 3.81
N GLN A 59 -1.14 -15.10 3.50
CA GLN A 59 -1.13 -14.34 2.25
C GLN A 59 -0.04 -13.27 2.28
N LEU A 60 0.11 -12.60 3.41
CA LEU A 60 1.16 -11.60 3.57
C LEU A 60 2.54 -12.22 3.47
N ILE A 61 2.72 -13.40 4.05
CA ILE A 61 3.98 -14.13 3.95
C ILE A 61 4.30 -14.42 2.48
N ALA A 62 3.32 -14.89 1.72
CA ALA A 62 3.50 -15.18 0.30
C ALA A 62 3.91 -13.93 -0.49
N ILE A 63 3.24 -12.82 -0.22
CA ILE A 63 3.54 -11.55 -0.88
C ILE A 63 4.97 -11.10 -0.56
N CYS A 64 5.34 -11.10 0.71
CA CYS A 64 6.67 -10.64 1.13
C CYS A 64 7.77 -11.51 0.55
N LYS A 65 7.56 -12.81 0.48
CA LYS A 65 8.55 -13.72 -0.10
C LYS A 65 8.68 -13.53 -1.61
N HIS A 66 7.55 -13.37 -2.28
CA HIS A 66 7.55 -13.24 -3.74
C HIS A 66 8.21 -11.95 -4.21
N PHE A 67 7.80 -10.83 -3.62
CA PHE A 67 8.29 -9.51 -4.01
C PHE A 67 9.53 -9.07 -3.25
N LYS A 68 9.93 -9.83 -2.24
CA LYS A 68 11.06 -9.52 -1.36
C LYS A 68 10.87 -8.21 -0.62
N TRP A 69 9.66 -7.99 -0.15
CA TRP A 69 9.34 -6.85 0.71
C TRP A 69 9.58 -7.22 2.17
N ASP A 70 10.00 -6.23 2.95
CA ASP A 70 10.29 -6.45 4.37
C ASP A 70 8.99 -6.53 5.17
N PRO A 71 8.67 -7.70 5.75
CA PRO A 71 7.42 -7.84 6.50
C PRO A 71 7.37 -6.96 7.75
N SER A 72 8.49 -6.65 8.36
CA SER A 72 8.49 -5.79 9.54
C SER A 72 8.06 -4.36 9.19
N ILE A 73 8.42 -3.89 8.02
CA ILE A 73 7.98 -2.57 7.55
C ILE A 73 6.49 -2.60 7.24
N ILE A 74 6.04 -3.62 6.52
CA ILE A 74 4.62 -3.73 6.15
C ILE A 74 3.73 -3.84 7.38
N MET A 75 4.14 -4.62 8.36
CA MET A 75 3.31 -4.90 9.52
C MET A 75 3.39 -3.83 10.61
N LEU A 76 4.55 -3.24 10.81
CA LEU A 76 4.78 -2.45 12.01
C LEU A 76 5.13 -0.98 11.77
N ALA A 77 5.65 -0.63 10.60
CA ALA A 77 6.05 0.75 10.34
C ALA A 77 4.83 1.62 10.01
N ASP A 78 4.95 2.90 10.35
CA ASP A 78 3.93 3.87 9.96
C ASP A 78 3.99 4.09 8.45
N PRO A 79 2.88 3.94 7.72
CA PRO A 79 2.88 4.12 6.26
C PRO A 79 3.39 5.49 5.82
N ARG A 80 3.08 6.53 6.56
CA ARG A 80 3.55 7.87 6.20
C ARG A 80 5.07 7.97 6.28
N SER A 81 5.66 7.40 7.32
CA SER A 81 7.12 7.39 7.48
C SER A 81 7.79 6.61 6.36
N THR A 82 7.21 5.49 5.97
CA THR A 82 7.71 4.68 4.86
C THR A 82 7.71 5.48 3.56
N LEU A 83 6.60 6.14 3.28
CA LEU A 83 6.48 6.95 2.08
C LEU A 83 7.49 8.10 2.07
N ASP A 84 7.63 8.80 3.19
CA ASP A 84 8.57 9.90 3.30
C ASP A 84 10.00 9.45 3.02
N GLU A 85 10.40 8.34 3.60
CA GLU A 85 11.72 7.77 3.38
C GLU A 85 11.93 7.41 1.90
N TRP A 86 10.94 6.78 1.29
CA TRP A 86 11.05 6.38 -0.11
C TRP A 86 11.11 7.56 -1.06
N VAL A 87 10.35 8.61 -0.77
CA VAL A 87 10.38 9.83 -1.60
C VAL A 87 11.78 10.45 -1.59
N GLU A 88 12.45 10.43 -0.44
CA GLU A 88 13.80 10.96 -0.34
C GLU A 88 14.83 10.12 -1.10
N ASN A 89 14.62 8.81 -1.18
CA ASN A 89 15.63 7.89 -1.67
C ASN A 89 15.42 7.42 -3.11
N LYS A 90 14.23 7.59 -3.70
CA LYS A 90 13.95 7.13 -5.06
C LYS A 90 13.75 8.29 -6.03
N PRO A 91 14.41 8.24 -7.20
CA PRO A 91 14.20 9.25 -8.24
C PRO A 91 12.76 9.25 -8.76
N ARG A 92 12.32 10.42 -9.24
CA ARG A 92 11.02 10.57 -9.88
C ARG A 92 10.76 9.56 -10.99
N SER A 93 11.78 9.31 -11.79
CA SER A 93 11.65 8.43 -12.96
C SER A 93 11.20 7.03 -12.60
N GLN A 94 11.46 6.60 -11.37
CA GLN A 94 11.07 5.27 -10.93
C GLN A 94 9.61 5.19 -10.49
N ARG A 95 8.89 6.32 -10.53
CA ARG A 95 7.47 6.36 -10.17
C ARG A 95 6.54 6.50 -11.36
N ALA A 96 7.10 6.44 -12.56
CA ALA A 96 6.35 6.75 -13.78
C ALA A 96 5.26 5.73 -14.14
N GLY A 97 5.34 4.51 -13.63
CA GLY A 97 4.39 3.46 -13.96
C GLY A 97 3.17 3.36 -13.06
N ILE A 98 2.97 4.32 -12.16
CA ILE A 98 1.86 4.26 -11.22
C ILE A 98 0.54 4.53 -11.94
N ASP A 99 -0.42 3.62 -11.82
CA ASP A 99 -1.70 3.74 -12.49
C ASP A 99 -2.60 4.80 -11.84
N SER A 100 -3.62 5.24 -12.59
CA SER A 100 -4.51 6.32 -12.15
C SER A 100 -5.29 5.98 -10.88
N SER A 101 -5.76 4.74 -10.77
CA SER A 101 -6.51 4.31 -9.60
C SER A 101 -5.68 4.38 -8.34
N SER A 102 -4.44 3.92 -8.43
CA SER A 102 -3.52 3.94 -7.30
C SER A 102 -3.12 5.36 -6.91
N LYS A 103 -2.89 6.23 -7.90
CA LYS A 103 -2.61 7.64 -7.64
C LYS A 103 -3.76 8.29 -6.88
N ARG A 104 -5.00 7.98 -7.26
CA ARG A 104 -6.18 8.54 -6.63
C ARG A 104 -6.27 8.12 -5.16
N ILE A 105 -6.01 6.83 -4.90
CA ILE A 105 -6.03 6.31 -3.54
C ILE A 105 -4.90 6.93 -2.69
N LEU A 106 -3.71 7.06 -3.26
CA LEU A 106 -2.60 7.70 -2.57
C LEU A 106 -2.93 9.15 -2.22
N ASN A 107 -3.52 9.89 -3.15
CA ASN A 107 -3.94 11.25 -2.90
C ASN A 107 -4.94 11.32 -1.74
N LYS A 108 -5.91 10.41 -1.74
CA LYS A 108 -6.95 10.39 -0.72
C LYS A 108 -6.39 10.06 0.65
N TRP A 109 -5.52 9.06 0.74
CA TRP A 109 -5.02 8.57 2.03
C TRP A 109 -3.88 9.40 2.59
N TYR A 110 -3.01 9.91 1.72
CA TYR A 110 -1.81 10.62 2.15
C TYR A 110 -1.83 12.10 1.80
N ARG A 111 -2.86 12.53 1.07
CA ARG A 111 -2.98 13.91 0.58
C ARG A 111 -1.74 14.31 -0.23
N ILE A 112 -1.26 13.37 -1.03
CA ILE A 112 -0.11 13.57 -1.90
C ILE A 112 -0.55 13.34 -3.32
N ASP A 113 -0.27 14.30 -4.19
CA ASP A 113 -0.47 14.13 -5.62
C ASP A 113 0.86 13.71 -6.24
N ILE A 114 0.93 12.44 -6.63
CA ILE A 114 2.13 11.89 -7.23
C ILE A 114 2.50 12.62 -8.52
N ASN A 115 1.50 13.16 -9.23
CA ASN A 115 1.74 13.93 -10.45
C ASN A 115 2.25 15.34 -10.15
N ALA A 116 1.97 15.87 -8.98
CA ALA A 116 2.43 17.17 -8.53
C ALA A 116 3.65 17.04 -7.62
N GLU A 117 4.58 16.20 -8.00
CA GLU A 117 5.77 15.89 -7.22
C GLU A 117 6.58 17.12 -6.83
N SER A 118 6.62 18.11 -7.71
CA SER A 118 7.39 19.31 -7.46
C SER A 118 6.97 20.00 -6.17
N ASN A 119 5.67 20.05 -5.89
CA ASN A 119 5.18 20.67 -4.67
C ASN A 119 5.62 19.89 -3.43
N TYR A 120 5.48 18.56 -3.49
CA TYR A 120 5.89 17.71 -2.38
C TYR A 120 7.38 17.83 -2.08
N PHE A 121 8.20 17.76 -3.13
CA PHE A 121 9.65 17.87 -2.97
C PHE A 121 10.07 19.25 -2.49
N ASN A 122 9.39 20.29 -2.95
CA ASN A 122 9.70 21.66 -2.51
C ASN A 122 9.40 21.85 -1.03
N GLU A 123 8.34 21.26 -0.54
CA GLU A 123 7.99 21.36 0.88
C GLU A 123 9.00 20.65 1.77
N ARG A 124 9.71 19.67 1.24
CA ARG A 124 10.69 18.92 2.01
C ARG A 124 12.07 19.58 2.02
N LYS A 125 12.28 20.54 1.17
CA LYS A 125 13.53 21.28 1.16
C LYS A 125 13.52 22.35 2.24
#